data_41ec28c9f365402181669f7d914c365d
#
_entry.id   41ec28c9f365402181669f7d914c365d
#
_cell.length_a   1.000
_cell.length_b   1.000
_cell.length_c   1.000
_cell.angle_alpha   90.00
_cell.angle_beta   90.00
_cell.angle_gamma   90.00
#
_symmetry.space_group_name_H-M   'P 1'
#
loop_
_entity.id
_entity.type
_entity.pdbx_description
1 polymer ?
#
loop_
_entity_poly.entity_id
_entity_poly.type
_entity_poly.pdbx_seq_one_letter_code
_entity_poly.pdbx_strand_id
1 'polypeptide(L)'
;MAETRKRPKRSILIAARLISLTIGLAGAEGILWFGGYPGWWQTLGISRDDSEYAPDPDLGWKNRAGQFDMLDPTRSTLFHYTNWSQGRRATSDSEPPPDPGNTSAGKPRVLFFGDSYVQGYGLSNQQTFAWMAQKAHPELAISNFGTADYGTYQSYLAIRLAIAKQVHGPSSVFYLFNSFHERRNVAEPDWIRTVRQPPPGLFFPYAELAGGTLEGRESHGEMVWPVSRWLRTAALAQDYYLRIKTYPRMRNKRGVTEALLVKMNEIVLAAGGKFTVILFDMSPEQRHDYREFARSHGIPFVDCDHPEMTDRRLRLPDGHPNEELNRLLARWIEPLPLAGEGSNERASKF
;
A
#
# COMPACT_ATOMS: atom_id res chain seq x y z
N MET A 1 63.50 32.35 31.48
CA MET A 1 63.62 31.15 30.63
C MET A 1 62.27 30.86 29.97
N ALA A 2 62.10 31.15 28.69
CA ALA A 2 60.85 30.83 27.98
C ALA A 2 60.96 29.41 27.43
N GLU A 3 60.12 28.55 27.93
CA GLU A 3 60.03 27.15 27.49
C GLU A 3 59.40 27.11 26.09
N THR A 4 60.20 26.82 25.07
CA THR A 4 59.76 26.63 23.70
C THR A 4 58.92 25.37 23.59
N ARG A 5 57.58 25.47 23.69
CA ARG A 5 56.64 24.39 23.40
C ARG A 5 56.89 23.83 21.98
N LYS A 6 57.56 22.71 21.85
CA LYS A 6 57.77 22.03 20.56
C LYS A 6 56.39 21.70 19.97
N ARG A 7 56.06 22.19 18.77
CA ARG A 7 54.83 21.86 18.04
C ARG A 7 54.84 20.35 17.77
N PRO A 8 53.73 19.63 18.08
CA PRO A 8 53.67 18.20 17.85
C PRO A 8 53.82 17.89 16.35
N LYS A 9 54.50 16.77 16.02
CA LYS A 9 54.69 16.35 14.64
C LYS A 9 53.30 16.12 13.99
N ARG A 10 53.12 16.49 12.72
CA ARG A 10 51.85 16.34 11.97
C ARG A 10 51.28 14.93 12.08
N SER A 11 52.11 13.90 12.08
CA SER A 11 51.75 12.47 12.26
C SER A 11 51.06 12.17 13.61
N ILE A 12 51.55 12.83 14.70
CA ILE A 12 50.94 12.66 16.05
C ILE A 12 49.55 13.34 16.09
N LEU A 13 49.36 14.48 15.46
CA LEU A 13 48.09 15.14 15.38
C LEU A 13 47.11 14.36 14.54
N ILE A 14 47.52 13.75 13.45
CA ILE A 14 46.67 12.88 12.62
C ILE A 14 46.25 11.61 13.42
N ALA A 15 47.22 10.96 14.08
CA ALA A 15 46.92 9.82 14.92
C ALA A 15 45.95 10.13 16.07
N ALA A 16 46.15 11.25 16.76
CA ALA A 16 45.23 11.68 17.82
C ALA A 16 43.81 11.96 17.30
N ARG A 17 43.67 12.59 16.12
CA ARG A 17 42.37 12.84 15.49
C ARG A 17 41.68 11.54 15.09
N LEU A 18 42.40 10.57 14.51
CA LEU A 18 41.87 9.25 14.16
C LEU A 18 41.37 8.49 15.40
N ILE A 19 42.18 8.48 16.46
CA ILE A 19 41.79 7.83 17.74
C ILE A 19 40.54 8.49 18.33
N SER A 20 40.50 9.83 18.37
CA SER A 20 39.33 10.56 18.87
C SER A 20 38.08 10.27 18.05
N LEU A 21 38.19 10.21 16.71
CA LEU A 21 37.10 9.85 15.81
C LEU A 21 36.63 8.41 16.05
N THR A 22 37.54 7.46 16.19
CA THR A 22 37.20 6.07 16.48
C THR A 22 36.48 5.92 17.81
N ILE A 23 36.96 6.58 18.87
CA ILE A 23 36.31 6.57 20.18
C ILE A 23 34.91 7.22 20.09
N GLY A 24 34.79 8.33 19.38
CA GLY A 24 33.49 8.98 19.17
C GLY A 24 32.48 8.10 18.42
N LEU A 25 32.92 7.44 17.34
CA LEU A 25 32.08 6.51 16.59
C LEU A 25 31.71 5.27 17.43
N ALA A 26 32.64 4.71 18.20
CA ALA A 26 32.35 3.57 19.08
C ALA A 26 31.35 3.96 20.18
N GLY A 27 31.50 5.15 20.76
CA GLY A 27 30.54 5.69 21.73
C GLY A 27 29.14 5.89 21.14
N ALA A 28 29.07 6.49 19.94
CA ALA A 28 27.80 6.68 19.23
C ALA A 28 27.13 5.35 18.87
N GLU A 29 27.92 4.37 18.40
CA GLU A 29 27.43 3.00 18.12
C GLU A 29 26.85 2.36 19.39
N GLY A 30 27.56 2.47 20.51
CA GLY A 30 27.08 1.97 21.81
C GLY A 30 25.77 2.61 22.23
N ILE A 31 25.65 3.94 22.12
CA ILE A 31 24.40 4.66 22.45
C ILE A 31 23.24 4.17 21.58
N LEU A 32 23.45 4.05 20.27
CA LEU A 32 22.42 3.58 19.33
C LEU A 32 22.05 2.11 19.63
N TRP A 33 23.02 1.28 19.99
CA TRP A 33 22.79 -0.11 20.35
C TRP A 33 21.95 -0.25 21.62
N PHE A 34 22.31 0.45 22.70
CA PHE A 34 21.55 0.47 23.96
C PHE A 34 20.19 1.14 23.82
N GLY A 35 20.06 2.16 22.96
CA GLY A 35 18.82 2.84 22.63
C GLY A 35 17.88 2.03 21.72
N GLY A 36 18.29 0.81 21.29
CA GLY A 36 17.46 -0.05 20.46
C GLY A 36 17.31 0.41 19.01
N TYR A 37 18.19 1.31 18.52
CA TYR A 37 18.13 1.73 17.12
C TYR A 37 18.40 0.52 16.20
N PRO A 38 17.48 0.16 15.28
CA PRO A 38 17.64 -1.04 14.46
C PRO A 38 18.72 -0.86 13.39
N GLY A 39 19.49 -1.91 13.11
CA GLY A 39 20.30 -1.96 11.92
C GLY A 39 19.42 -2.21 10.67
N TRP A 40 19.90 -1.84 9.50
CA TRP A 40 19.16 -2.00 8.24
C TRP A 40 18.70 -3.44 7.94
N TRP A 41 19.46 -4.44 8.32
CA TRP A 41 19.11 -5.84 8.09
C TRP A 41 17.96 -6.36 8.95
N GLN A 42 17.71 -5.73 10.11
CA GLN A 42 16.63 -6.14 11.04
C GLN A 42 15.24 -5.77 10.52
N THR A 43 15.19 -4.83 9.58
CA THR A 43 13.94 -4.37 8.97
C THR A 43 13.62 -5.08 7.64
N LEU A 44 14.59 -5.84 7.12
CA LEU A 44 14.38 -6.64 5.92
C LEU A 44 13.63 -7.93 6.32
N GLY A 45 12.32 -7.92 6.23
CA GLY A 45 11.51 -9.13 6.36
C GLY A 45 11.90 -10.13 5.28
N ILE A 46 12.72 -11.13 5.64
CA ILE A 46 13.10 -12.20 4.72
C ILE A 46 11.93 -13.15 4.62
N SER A 47 11.17 -13.06 3.52
CA SER A 47 10.28 -14.14 3.10
C SER A 47 11.05 -15.03 2.12
N ARG A 48 11.26 -16.29 2.47
CA ARG A 48 11.80 -17.31 1.56
C ARG A 48 10.65 -17.99 0.81
N ASP A 49 10.88 -18.15 -0.47
CA ASP A 49 10.40 -19.17 -1.44
C ASP A 49 8.88 -19.45 -1.63
N ASP A 50 7.98 -19.13 -0.70
CA ASP A 50 6.53 -19.29 -0.89
C ASP A 50 5.83 -17.94 -1.03
N SER A 51 6.41 -17.06 -1.83
CA SER A 51 5.82 -15.74 -2.07
C SER A 51 4.44 -15.91 -2.72
N GLU A 52 3.42 -15.46 -2.00
CA GLU A 52 2.05 -15.28 -2.49
C GLU A 52 1.96 -14.19 -3.58
N TYR A 53 3.10 -13.57 -3.88
CA TYR A 53 3.25 -12.53 -4.90
C TYR A 53 4.17 -13.01 -6.03
N ALA A 54 3.88 -12.53 -7.23
CA ALA A 54 4.72 -12.72 -8.42
C ALA A 54 5.17 -11.36 -8.95
N PRO A 55 6.36 -11.26 -9.56
CA PRO A 55 6.76 -10.07 -10.29
C PRO A 55 5.76 -9.72 -11.39
N ASP A 56 5.54 -8.43 -11.58
CA ASP A 56 4.69 -7.91 -12.65
C ASP A 56 5.38 -6.71 -13.30
N PRO A 57 5.49 -6.67 -14.65
CA PRO A 57 6.25 -5.63 -15.35
C PRO A 57 5.61 -4.24 -15.29
N ASP A 58 4.31 -4.13 -14.98
CA ASP A 58 3.61 -2.86 -14.89
C ASP A 58 3.38 -2.43 -13.44
N LEU A 59 3.14 -3.40 -12.56
CA LEU A 59 2.72 -3.16 -11.18
C LEU A 59 3.83 -3.35 -10.15
N GLY A 60 5.01 -3.83 -10.59
CA GLY A 60 6.09 -4.27 -9.71
C GLY A 60 5.84 -5.67 -9.17
N TRP A 61 4.71 -5.93 -8.57
CA TRP A 61 4.24 -7.25 -8.14
C TRP A 61 2.71 -7.36 -8.25
N LYS A 62 2.23 -8.59 -8.20
CA LYS A 62 0.80 -8.92 -8.11
C LYS A 62 0.61 -10.17 -7.27
N ASN A 63 -0.61 -10.41 -6.82
CA ASN A 63 -0.95 -11.68 -6.20
C ASN A 63 -0.69 -12.84 -7.18
N ARG A 64 0.02 -13.87 -6.74
CA ARG A 64 0.24 -15.09 -7.51
C ARG A 64 -1.04 -15.93 -7.49
N ALA A 65 -1.47 -16.42 -8.65
CA ALA A 65 -2.60 -17.34 -8.73
C ALA A 65 -2.27 -18.66 -8.01
N GLY A 66 -3.21 -19.17 -7.24
CA GLY A 66 -3.05 -20.41 -6.47
C GLY A 66 -3.86 -20.42 -5.17
N GLN A 67 -3.73 -21.52 -4.45
CA GLN A 67 -4.26 -21.68 -3.09
C GLN A 67 -3.10 -21.60 -2.11
N PHE A 68 -3.32 -20.93 -1.00
CA PHE A 68 -2.29 -20.67 -0.01
C PHE A 68 -2.83 -20.94 1.40
N ASP A 69 -1.99 -21.60 2.18
CA ASP A 69 -2.19 -21.83 3.60
C ASP A 69 -1.16 -21.00 4.36
N MET A 70 -1.63 -20.03 5.11
CA MET A 70 -0.77 -19.10 5.80
C MET A 70 -1.10 -19.01 7.29
N LEU A 71 -0.08 -18.78 8.09
CA LEU A 71 -0.28 -18.48 9.50
C LEU A 71 -0.49 -16.96 9.66
N ASP A 72 -1.37 -16.60 10.57
CA ASP A 72 -1.52 -15.21 10.97
C ASP A 72 -0.20 -14.66 11.53
N PRO A 73 -0.03 -13.34 11.66
CA PRO A 73 1.20 -12.74 12.16
C PRO A 73 1.63 -13.22 13.53
N THR A 74 0.70 -13.72 14.36
CA THR A 74 1.01 -14.33 15.66
C THR A 74 1.36 -15.80 15.56
N ARG A 75 1.22 -16.41 14.36
CA ARG A 75 1.36 -17.83 14.07
C ARG A 75 0.43 -18.72 14.90
N SER A 76 -0.70 -18.19 15.31
CA SER A 76 -1.68 -18.88 16.14
C SER A 76 -2.83 -19.46 15.34
N THR A 77 -3.17 -18.86 14.20
CA THR A 77 -4.30 -19.25 13.36
C THR A 77 -3.88 -19.47 11.92
N LEU A 78 -4.26 -20.61 11.36
CA LEU A 78 -4.09 -20.89 9.94
C LEU A 78 -5.28 -20.30 9.18
N PHE A 79 -5.01 -19.57 8.10
CA PHE A 79 -6.02 -19.10 7.18
C PHE A 79 -5.76 -19.59 5.76
N HIS A 80 -6.85 -19.91 5.05
CA HIS A 80 -6.81 -20.47 3.71
C HIS A 80 -7.35 -19.45 2.71
N TYR A 81 -6.57 -19.12 1.71
CA TYR A 81 -7.05 -18.20 0.70
C TYR A 81 -6.64 -18.59 -0.71
N THR A 82 -7.42 -18.13 -1.66
CA THR A 82 -7.22 -18.39 -3.07
C THR A 82 -7.08 -17.09 -3.81
N ASN A 83 -6.07 -16.99 -4.65
CA ASN A 83 -5.97 -15.96 -5.67
C ASN A 83 -6.25 -16.62 -7.03
N TRP A 84 -7.18 -16.05 -7.78
CA TRP A 84 -7.53 -16.47 -9.12
C TRP A 84 -6.54 -15.96 -10.16
N SER A 85 -6.78 -16.29 -11.40
CA SER A 85 -6.06 -15.74 -12.54
C SER A 85 -6.05 -14.20 -12.48
N GLN A 86 -5.02 -13.57 -13.06
CA GLN A 86 -4.81 -12.12 -13.02
C GLN A 86 -4.59 -11.51 -11.62
N GLY A 87 -4.32 -12.36 -10.59
CA GLY A 87 -4.06 -11.90 -9.23
C GLY A 87 -5.30 -11.45 -8.46
N ARG A 88 -6.50 -11.85 -8.88
CA ARG A 88 -7.75 -11.54 -8.18
C ARG A 88 -7.91 -12.42 -6.94
N ARG A 89 -8.22 -11.84 -5.82
CA ARG A 89 -8.63 -12.57 -4.61
C ARG A 89 -9.98 -13.26 -4.85
N ALA A 90 -10.13 -14.51 -4.44
CA ALA A 90 -11.40 -15.23 -4.61
C ALA A 90 -12.56 -14.54 -3.89
N THR A 91 -13.70 -14.44 -4.57
CA THR A 91 -14.96 -13.87 -4.07
C THR A 91 -16.10 -14.90 -4.07
N SER A 92 -15.84 -16.13 -4.53
CA SER A 92 -16.77 -17.27 -4.53
C SER A 92 -15.98 -18.59 -4.54
N ASP A 93 -16.67 -19.72 -4.42
CA ASP A 93 -16.03 -21.06 -4.38
C ASP A 93 -15.30 -21.44 -5.68
N SER A 94 -15.70 -20.86 -6.80
CA SER A 94 -15.08 -21.11 -8.10
C SER A 94 -14.75 -19.82 -8.81
N GLU A 95 -13.61 -19.82 -9.53
CA GLU A 95 -13.26 -18.70 -10.39
C GLU A 95 -14.32 -18.54 -11.49
N PRO A 96 -14.97 -17.36 -11.60
CA PRO A 96 -15.83 -17.11 -12.74
C PRO A 96 -14.98 -17.20 -14.01
N PRO A 97 -15.55 -17.74 -15.11
CA PRO A 97 -14.82 -17.84 -16.36
C PRO A 97 -14.18 -16.49 -16.70
N PRO A 98 -12.91 -16.48 -17.18
CA PRO A 98 -12.28 -15.26 -17.67
C PRO A 98 -13.23 -14.67 -18.69
N ASP A 99 -13.49 -13.38 -18.59
CA ASP A 99 -14.49 -12.70 -19.43
C ASP A 99 -14.18 -12.87 -20.92
N PRO A 100 -14.83 -13.78 -21.60
CA PRO A 100 -14.85 -13.83 -23.05
C PRO A 100 -16.15 -13.22 -23.53
N GLY A 101 -16.37 -11.93 -23.24
CA GLY A 101 -17.40 -11.15 -23.92
C GLY A 101 -18.86 -11.63 -23.83
N ASN A 102 -19.14 -12.78 -23.21
CA ASN A 102 -20.47 -13.38 -23.39
C ASN A 102 -20.99 -14.36 -22.32
N THR A 103 -20.34 -14.56 -21.17
CA THR A 103 -20.85 -15.60 -20.23
C THR A 103 -21.17 -15.10 -18.81
N SER A 104 -20.78 -13.89 -18.45
CA SER A 104 -21.39 -13.19 -17.31
C SER A 104 -22.70 -12.53 -17.76
N ALA A 105 -23.47 -13.20 -18.58
CA ALA A 105 -24.67 -12.79 -19.29
C ALA A 105 -25.40 -11.62 -18.60
N GLY A 106 -24.94 -10.42 -18.85
CA GLY A 106 -25.64 -9.22 -18.43
C GLY A 106 -25.46 -8.79 -16.95
N LYS A 107 -24.62 -9.48 -16.15
CA LYS A 107 -24.41 -9.07 -14.73
C LYS A 107 -23.56 -7.79 -14.66
N PRO A 108 -24.00 -6.77 -13.90
CA PRO A 108 -23.18 -5.60 -13.62
C PRO A 108 -21.85 -6.02 -12.95
N ARG A 109 -20.76 -5.42 -13.40
CA ARG A 109 -19.40 -5.75 -12.96
C ARG A 109 -18.94 -4.76 -11.92
N VAL A 110 -18.57 -5.27 -10.75
CA VAL A 110 -18.08 -4.49 -9.62
C VAL A 110 -16.63 -4.87 -9.34
N LEU A 111 -15.74 -3.89 -9.39
CA LEU A 111 -14.32 -4.10 -9.17
C LEU A 111 -13.86 -3.37 -7.91
N PHE A 112 -13.22 -4.08 -7.01
CA PHE A 112 -12.59 -3.51 -5.82
C PHE A 112 -11.07 -3.44 -5.99
N PHE A 113 -10.50 -2.26 -5.72
CA PHE A 113 -9.06 -2.00 -5.74
C PHE A 113 -8.60 -1.41 -4.41
N GLY A 114 -7.36 -1.68 -4.05
CA GLY A 114 -6.72 -1.20 -2.84
C GLY A 114 -5.56 -2.09 -2.43
N ASP A 115 -5.22 -2.02 -1.16
CA ASP A 115 -4.09 -2.74 -0.57
C ASP A 115 -4.50 -4.05 0.13
N SER A 116 -3.74 -4.43 1.17
CA SER A 116 -3.98 -5.59 2.02
C SER A 116 -5.36 -5.60 2.69
N TYR A 117 -5.96 -4.43 2.91
CA TYR A 117 -7.31 -4.33 3.49
C TYR A 117 -8.38 -4.82 2.50
N VAL A 118 -8.23 -4.47 1.24
CA VAL A 118 -9.11 -4.98 0.18
C VAL A 118 -8.82 -6.43 -0.14
N GLN A 119 -7.54 -6.82 -0.16
CA GLN A 119 -7.15 -8.22 -0.33
C GLN A 119 -7.76 -9.12 0.75
N GLY A 120 -7.95 -8.59 1.97
CA GLY A 120 -8.35 -9.40 3.13
C GLY A 120 -7.17 -10.21 3.67
N TYR A 121 -6.01 -9.55 3.83
CA TYR A 121 -4.82 -10.17 4.39
C TYR A 121 -5.08 -10.72 5.81
N GLY A 122 -4.60 -11.92 6.08
CA GLY A 122 -4.81 -12.59 7.37
C GLY A 122 -6.17 -13.27 7.52
N LEU A 123 -6.99 -13.34 6.47
CA LEU A 123 -8.33 -13.92 6.48
C LEU A 123 -8.50 -15.03 5.45
N SER A 124 -9.32 -16.03 5.79
CA SER A 124 -9.80 -17.02 4.81
C SER A 124 -10.78 -16.37 3.83
N ASN A 125 -11.00 -17.01 2.67
CA ASN A 125 -11.81 -16.46 1.59
C ASN A 125 -13.16 -15.90 2.06
N GLN A 126 -13.90 -16.71 2.83
CA GLN A 126 -15.29 -16.42 3.26
C GLN A 126 -15.36 -15.27 4.26
N GLN A 127 -14.26 -14.90 4.86
CA GLN A 127 -14.15 -13.86 5.89
C GLN A 127 -13.91 -12.47 5.32
N THR A 128 -13.71 -12.36 4.00
CA THR A 128 -13.44 -11.07 3.34
C THR A 128 -14.75 -10.36 2.96
N PHE A 129 -14.75 -9.03 3.02
CA PHE A 129 -15.93 -8.24 2.66
C PHE A 129 -16.38 -8.45 1.20
N ALA A 130 -15.43 -8.65 0.29
CA ALA A 130 -15.74 -8.87 -1.12
C ALA A 130 -16.42 -10.21 -1.37
N TRP A 131 -16.04 -11.26 -0.61
CA TRP A 131 -16.75 -12.54 -0.63
C TRP A 131 -18.17 -12.39 -0.07
N MET A 132 -18.31 -11.72 1.07
CA MET A 132 -19.62 -11.49 1.69
C MET A 132 -20.53 -10.68 0.76
N ALA A 133 -20.01 -9.65 0.10
CA ALA A 133 -20.74 -8.85 -0.88
C ALA A 133 -21.17 -9.71 -2.08
N GLN A 134 -20.30 -10.57 -2.64
CA GLN A 134 -20.67 -11.47 -3.74
C GLN A 134 -21.76 -12.47 -3.33
N LYS A 135 -21.71 -12.99 -2.10
CA LYS A 135 -22.71 -13.89 -1.57
C LYS A 135 -24.06 -13.19 -1.38
N ALA A 136 -24.06 -11.95 -0.92
CA ALA A 136 -25.27 -11.14 -0.75
C ALA A 136 -25.87 -10.69 -2.09
N HIS A 137 -25.04 -10.50 -3.13
CA HIS A 137 -25.41 -10.01 -4.45
C HIS A 137 -25.02 -10.97 -5.57
N PRO A 138 -25.68 -12.12 -5.68
CA PRO A 138 -25.38 -13.12 -6.71
C PRO A 138 -25.69 -12.64 -8.14
N GLU A 139 -26.47 -11.58 -8.28
CA GLU A 139 -26.78 -10.89 -9.55
C GLU A 139 -25.61 -10.04 -10.07
N LEU A 140 -24.59 -9.77 -9.26
CA LEU A 140 -23.40 -9.01 -9.61
C LEU A 140 -22.24 -9.96 -9.96
N ALA A 141 -21.26 -9.41 -10.70
CA ALA A 141 -19.96 -10.03 -10.92
C ALA A 141 -18.88 -9.24 -10.17
N ILE A 142 -18.55 -9.65 -8.95
CA ILE A 142 -17.60 -8.96 -8.09
C ILE A 142 -16.20 -9.52 -8.29
N SER A 143 -15.22 -8.62 -8.49
CA SER A 143 -13.81 -8.96 -8.57
C SER A 143 -13.00 -8.15 -7.56
N ASN A 144 -12.15 -8.82 -6.79
CA ASN A 144 -11.28 -8.22 -5.80
C ASN A 144 -9.83 -8.19 -6.31
N PHE A 145 -9.32 -7.00 -6.62
CA PHE A 145 -7.95 -6.72 -7.05
C PHE A 145 -7.07 -6.15 -5.94
N GLY A 146 -7.50 -6.25 -4.68
CA GLY A 146 -6.68 -5.86 -3.54
C GLY A 146 -5.36 -6.62 -3.53
N THR A 147 -4.27 -5.89 -3.34
CA THR A 147 -2.91 -6.47 -3.30
C THR A 147 -2.14 -5.78 -2.18
N ALA A 148 -1.54 -6.57 -1.29
CA ALA A 148 -0.82 -6.02 -0.16
C ALA A 148 0.27 -5.03 -0.60
N ASP A 149 0.45 -4.02 0.24
CA ASP A 149 1.43 -2.95 0.08
C ASP A 149 1.21 -2.00 -1.12
N TYR A 150 0.14 -2.17 -1.89
CA TYR A 150 -0.19 -1.20 -2.94
C TYR A 150 -0.50 0.17 -2.34
N GLY A 151 -0.14 1.22 -3.11
CA GLY A 151 -0.63 2.57 -2.94
C GLY A 151 -1.67 2.92 -4.00
N THR A 152 -2.07 4.20 -4.04
CA THR A 152 -3.01 4.72 -5.05
C THR A 152 -2.43 4.59 -6.45
N TYR A 153 -1.12 4.78 -6.63
CA TYR A 153 -0.50 4.70 -7.94
C TYR A 153 -0.57 3.29 -8.54
N GLN A 154 -0.22 2.26 -7.77
CA GLN A 154 -0.33 0.88 -8.24
C GLN A 154 -1.79 0.47 -8.47
N SER A 155 -2.72 0.92 -7.62
CA SER A 155 -4.15 0.73 -7.83
C SER A 155 -4.64 1.41 -9.11
N TYR A 156 -4.15 2.63 -9.42
CA TYR A 156 -4.42 3.31 -10.70
C TYR A 156 -3.92 2.50 -11.90
N LEU A 157 -2.70 1.99 -11.85
CA LEU A 157 -2.15 1.14 -12.91
C LEU A 157 -2.96 -0.16 -13.06
N ALA A 158 -3.36 -0.79 -11.95
CA ALA A 158 -4.20 -1.99 -11.95
C ALA A 158 -5.59 -1.73 -12.55
N ILE A 159 -6.22 -0.59 -12.25
CA ILE A 159 -7.49 -0.17 -12.87
C ILE A 159 -7.31 -0.02 -14.39
N ARG A 160 -6.26 0.66 -14.84
CA ARG A 160 -5.97 0.81 -16.28
C ARG A 160 -5.83 -0.52 -16.98
N LEU A 161 -5.07 -1.45 -16.39
CA LEU A 161 -4.87 -2.79 -16.94
C LEU A 161 -6.17 -3.60 -16.95
N ALA A 162 -6.97 -3.50 -15.88
CA ALA A 162 -8.26 -4.18 -15.81
C ALA A 162 -9.25 -3.67 -16.88
N ILE A 163 -9.31 -2.36 -17.10
CA ILE A 163 -10.15 -1.76 -18.14
C ILE A 163 -9.65 -2.15 -19.54
N ALA A 164 -8.34 -2.08 -19.81
CA ALA A 164 -7.77 -2.38 -21.12
C ALA A 164 -7.94 -3.85 -21.55
N LYS A 165 -8.03 -4.77 -20.60
CA LYS A 165 -8.21 -6.21 -20.86
C LYS A 165 -9.68 -6.64 -21.02
N GLN A 166 -10.63 -5.71 -20.97
CA GLN A 166 -12.06 -6.02 -20.97
C GLN A 166 -12.72 -5.56 -22.26
N VAL A 167 -13.57 -6.41 -22.82
CA VAL A 167 -14.41 -6.07 -24.00
C VAL A 167 -15.51 -5.08 -23.62
N HIS A 168 -16.01 -5.16 -22.36
CA HIS A 168 -16.99 -4.23 -21.81
C HIS A 168 -16.42 -3.60 -20.53
N GLY A 169 -16.60 -2.29 -20.38
CA GLY A 169 -16.16 -1.54 -19.19
C GLY A 169 -16.81 -2.06 -17.88
N PRO A 170 -16.23 -1.74 -16.73
CA PRO A 170 -16.85 -2.05 -15.43
C PRO A 170 -18.13 -1.22 -15.25
N SER A 171 -19.12 -1.75 -14.53
CA SER A 171 -20.28 -0.96 -14.09
C SER A 171 -19.90 -0.04 -12.93
N SER A 172 -19.10 -0.56 -11.98
CA SER A 172 -18.63 0.20 -10.82
C SER A 172 -17.22 -0.20 -10.44
N VAL A 173 -16.42 0.78 -10.06
CA VAL A 173 -15.06 0.62 -9.54
C VAL A 173 -14.99 1.28 -8.16
N PHE A 174 -14.66 0.51 -7.15
CA PHE A 174 -14.44 0.97 -5.80
C PHE A 174 -12.96 0.94 -5.48
N TYR A 175 -12.44 2.04 -4.97
CA TYR A 175 -11.08 2.14 -4.49
C TYR A 175 -11.07 2.46 -3.01
N LEU A 176 -10.57 1.52 -2.19
CA LEU A 176 -10.39 1.75 -0.77
C LEU A 176 -9.08 2.51 -0.56
N PHE A 177 -9.22 3.71 -0.02
CA PHE A 177 -8.14 4.64 0.25
C PHE A 177 -7.92 4.80 1.75
N ASN A 178 -6.70 4.59 2.20
CA ASN A 178 -6.27 4.81 3.58
C ASN A 178 -5.06 5.76 3.66
N SER A 179 -4.72 6.17 4.88
CA SER A 179 -3.70 7.20 5.13
C SER A 179 -2.29 6.83 4.67
N PHE A 180 -1.95 5.53 4.61
CA PHE A 180 -0.57 5.13 4.23
C PHE A 180 -0.33 5.26 2.73
N HIS A 181 -1.38 5.30 1.91
CA HIS A 181 -1.24 5.32 0.44
C HIS A 181 -0.50 6.55 -0.05
N GLU A 182 -0.65 7.72 0.61
CA GLU A 182 0.13 8.91 0.25
C GLU A 182 1.63 8.64 0.21
N ARG A 183 2.17 7.93 1.21
CA ARG A 183 3.59 7.64 1.31
C ARG A 183 4.05 6.59 0.31
N ARG A 184 3.20 5.61 0.06
CA ARG A 184 3.44 4.57 -0.95
C ARG A 184 3.47 5.13 -2.36
N ASN A 185 2.61 6.10 -2.66
CA ASN A 185 2.53 6.75 -3.97
C ASN A 185 3.82 7.43 -4.42
N VAL A 186 4.67 7.81 -3.48
CA VAL A 186 5.94 8.51 -3.72
C VAL A 186 7.16 7.68 -3.31
N ALA A 187 7.01 6.37 -3.19
CA ALA A 187 8.07 5.42 -2.82
C ALA A 187 8.85 5.87 -1.57
N GLU A 188 8.15 6.04 -0.44
CA GLU A 188 8.80 6.35 0.84
C GLU A 188 9.80 5.27 1.23
N PRO A 189 11.03 5.63 1.66
CA PRO A 189 12.07 4.64 2.01
C PRO A 189 11.66 3.68 3.12
N ASP A 190 10.89 4.14 4.11
CA ASP A 190 10.44 3.31 5.22
C ASP A 190 9.43 2.27 4.76
N TRP A 191 8.52 2.65 3.84
CA TRP A 191 7.61 1.68 3.22
C TRP A 191 8.37 0.66 2.37
N ILE A 192 9.33 1.09 1.52
CA ILE A 192 10.14 0.16 0.71
C ILE A 192 10.84 -0.88 1.60
N ARG A 193 11.29 -0.49 2.80
CA ARG A 193 11.89 -1.40 3.77
C ARG A 193 10.92 -2.41 4.37
N THR A 194 9.65 -2.03 4.55
CA THR A 194 8.63 -2.91 5.14
C THR A 194 8.06 -3.90 4.15
N VAL A 195 8.07 -3.56 2.85
CA VAL A 195 7.67 -4.50 1.81
C VAL A 195 8.67 -5.66 1.84
N ARG A 196 8.19 -6.84 2.23
CA ARG A 196 8.99 -8.07 2.23
C ARG A 196 9.65 -8.20 0.88
N GLN A 197 10.98 -8.42 0.88
CA GLN A 197 11.76 -8.43 -0.36
C GLN A 197 11.12 -9.37 -1.36
N PRO A 198 10.62 -8.82 -2.44
CA PRO A 198 10.07 -9.58 -3.52
C PRO A 198 11.23 -10.31 -4.25
N PRO A 199 10.91 -11.31 -5.08
CA PRO A 199 11.91 -12.01 -5.87
C PRO A 199 12.80 -11.05 -6.69
N PRO A 200 14.02 -11.47 -7.08
CA PRO A 200 14.90 -10.64 -7.88
C PRO A 200 14.20 -10.08 -9.13
N GLY A 201 14.31 -8.79 -9.37
CA GLY A 201 13.70 -8.10 -10.51
C GLY A 201 12.47 -7.27 -10.18
N LEU A 202 12.05 -7.21 -8.90
CA LEU A 202 10.96 -6.32 -8.50
C LEU A 202 11.40 -4.86 -8.46
N PHE A 203 10.45 -4.02 -8.79
CA PHE A 203 10.56 -2.59 -8.67
C PHE A 203 9.32 -2.04 -7.93
N PHE A 204 9.43 -0.83 -7.44
CA PHE A 204 8.38 -0.10 -6.76
C PHE A 204 7.89 1.00 -7.68
N PRO A 205 6.74 0.84 -8.34
CA PRO A 205 6.16 1.91 -9.13
C PRO A 205 5.74 3.04 -8.21
N TYR A 206 6.05 4.26 -8.58
CA TYR A 206 5.63 5.46 -7.86
C TYR A 206 5.37 6.61 -8.81
N ALA A 207 4.77 7.68 -8.34
CA ALA A 207 4.44 8.83 -9.15
C ALA A 207 5.05 10.11 -8.55
N GLU A 208 5.30 11.08 -9.45
CA GLU A 208 5.74 12.43 -9.09
C GLU A 208 4.92 13.47 -9.86
N LEU A 209 4.82 14.66 -9.30
CA LEU A 209 4.32 15.84 -10.01
C LEU A 209 5.50 16.63 -10.57
N ALA A 210 5.71 16.54 -11.87
CA ALA A 210 6.71 17.31 -12.60
C ALA A 210 6.03 18.43 -13.38
N GLY A 211 6.27 19.69 -12.98
CA GLY A 211 5.62 20.83 -13.63
C GLY A 211 4.08 20.79 -13.58
N GLY A 212 3.50 20.17 -12.55
CA GLY A 212 2.04 19.98 -12.43
C GLY A 212 1.47 18.76 -13.17
N THR A 213 2.31 18.05 -13.92
CA THR A 213 1.92 16.81 -14.63
C THR A 213 2.31 15.59 -13.82
N LEU A 214 1.40 14.63 -13.72
CA LEU A 214 1.64 13.35 -13.04
C LEU A 214 2.50 12.45 -13.94
N GLU A 215 3.68 12.10 -13.46
CA GLU A 215 4.61 11.21 -14.14
C GLU A 215 4.88 9.95 -13.34
N GLY A 216 4.81 8.80 -14.02
CA GLY A 216 5.19 7.52 -13.44
C GLY A 216 6.71 7.35 -13.37
N ARG A 217 7.16 6.73 -12.30
CA ARG A 217 8.56 6.41 -12.02
C ARG A 217 8.66 4.99 -11.45
N GLU A 218 9.87 4.47 -11.45
CA GLU A 218 10.22 3.19 -10.88
C GLU A 218 11.37 3.34 -9.88
N SER A 219 11.29 2.64 -8.78
CA SER A 219 12.39 2.49 -7.83
C SER A 219 12.73 1.00 -7.70
N HIS A 220 13.97 0.65 -7.93
CA HIS A 220 14.47 -0.72 -7.72
C HIS A 220 14.92 -0.96 -6.27
N GLY A 221 14.34 -0.22 -5.36
CA GLY A 221 14.73 -0.19 -3.96
C GLY A 221 15.91 0.76 -3.71
N GLU A 222 16.23 0.94 -2.45
CA GLU A 222 17.38 1.75 -2.06
C GLU A 222 18.58 0.84 -1.81
N MET A 223 19.72 1.21 -2.38
CA MET A 223 20.96 0.47 -2.13
C MET A 223 21.29 0.53 -0.63
N VAL A 224 21.32 -0.61 0.02
CA VAL A 224 21.77 -0.72 1.41
C VAL A 224 23.28 -0.56 1.45
N TRP A 225 23.77 0.44 2.17
CA TRP A 225 25.22 0.59 2.36
C TRP A 225 25.76 -0.65 3.07
N PRO A 226 26.80 -1.30 2.57
CA PRO A 226 27.29 -2.55 3.17
C PRO A 226 27.54 -2.44 4.67
N VAL A 227 28.09 -1.31 5.13
CA VAL A 227 28.37 -1.03 6.55
C VAL A 227 27.12 -0.79 7.39
N SER A 228 25.99 -0.37 6.80
CA SER A 228 24.72 -0.15 7.52
C SER A 228 24.10 -1.44 8.03
N ARG A 229 24.54 -2.58 7.50
CA ARG A 229 24.13 -3.90 8.00
C ARG A 229 24.74 -4.23 9.36
N TRP A 230 25.87 -3.63 9.68
CA TRP A 230 26.67 -3.97 10.86
C TRP A 230 26.74 -2.83 11.87
N LEU A 231 26.77 -1.59 11.38
CA LEU A 231 26.92 -0.38 12.18
C LEU A 231 25.62 0.43 12.18
N ARG A 232 25.07 0.66 13.38
CA ARG A 232 23.88 1.49 13.59
C ARG A 232 24.11 2.96 13.25
N THR A 233 25.33 3.43 13.50
CA THR A 233 25.74 4.80 13.08
C THR A 233 25.70 4.95 11.57
N ALA A 234 26.13 3.94 10.81
CA ALA A 234 26.00 3.96 9.35
C ALA A 234 24.56 3.81 8.90
N ALA A 235 23.75 3.00 9.57
CA ALA A 235 22.31 2.88 9.31
C ALA A 235 21.59 4.22 9.53
N LEU A 236 21.89 4.92 10.64
CA LEU A 236 21.36 6.25 10.92
C LEU A 236 21.77 7.29 9.86
N ALA A 237 23.05 7.25 9.45
CA ALA A 237 23.55 8.15 8.40
C ALA A 237 22.85 7.86 7.05
N GLN A 238 22.63 6.59 6.73
CA GLN A 238 21.88 6.20 5.53
C GLN A 238 20.41 6.65 5.60
N ASP A 239 19.74 6.50 6.72
CA ASP A 239 18.37 6.98 6.91
C ASP A 239 18.27 8.48 6.70
N TYR A 240 19.20 9.23 7.25
CA TYR A 240 19.24 10.68 7.06
C TYR A 240 19.49 11.07 5.59
N TYR A 241 20.43 10.39 4.93
CA TYR A 241 20.67 10.55 3.50
C TYR A 241 19.42 10.30 2.67
N LEU A 242 18.70 9.20 2.93
CA LEU A 242 17.49 8.83 2.20
C LEU A 242 16.37 9.86 2.43
N ARG A 243 16.20 10.35 3.65
CA ARG A 243 15.22 11.41 3.95
C ARG A 243 15.50 12.68 3.15
N ILE A 244 16.77 13.10 3.05
CA ILE A 244 17.15 14.27 2.23
C ILE A 244 16.89 13.99 0.74
N LYS A 245 17.36 12.85 0.24
CA LYS A 245 17.20 12.43 -1.16
C LYS A 245 15.75 12.40 -1.60
N THR A 246 14.87 11.90 -0.74
CA THR A 246 13.45 11.68 -1.07
C THR A 246 12.56 12.87 -0.68
N TYR A 247 13.07 13.83 0.05
CA TYR A 247 12.31 14.99 0.54
C TYR A 247 11.46 15.70 -0.53
N PRO A 248 11.94 15.98 -1.76
CA PRO A 248 11.14 16.66 -2.77
C PRO A 248 9.87 15.88 -3.14
N ARG A 249 9.97 14.57 -3.32
CA ARG A 249 8.80 13.73 -3.65
C ARG A 249 7.89 13.54 -2.44
N MET A 250 8.45 13.37 -1.24
CA MET A 250 7.69 13.23 0.01
C MET A 250 6.85 14.46 0.33
N ARG A 251 7.37 15.65 0.05
CA ARG A 251 6.65 16.92 0.26
C ARG A 251 5.39 17.00 -0.60
N ASN A 252 5.40 16.39 -1.78
CA ASN A 252 4.30 16.46 -2.76
C ASN A 252 3.35 15.27 -2.69
N LYS A 253 3.50 14.36 -1.71
CA LYS A 253 2.76 13.09 -1.63
C LYS A 253 1.25 13.26 -1.70
N ARG A 254 0.70 14.30 -1.06
CA ARG A 254 -0.73 14.61 -1.08
C ARG A 254 -1.16 15.04 -2.48
N GLY A 255 -0.51 16.00 -3.09
CA GLY A 255 -0.86 16.47 -4.45
C GLY A 255 -0.76 15.33 -5.49
N VAL A 256 0.23 14.42 -5.35
CA VAL A 256 0.33 13.21 -6.18
C VAL A 256 -0.90 12.33 -5.98
N THR A 257 -1.32 12.10 -4.73
CA THR A 257 -2.48 11.27 -4.42
C THR A 257 -3.78 11.88 -4.97
N GLU A 258 -3.99 13.17 -4.77
CA GLU A 258 -5.14 13.91 -5.31
C GLU A 258 -5.20 13.82 -6.84
N ALA A 259 -4.08 14.03 -7.53
CA ALA A 259 -4.00 13.89 -8.99
C ALA A 259 -4.31 12.45 -9.45
N LEU A 260 -3.88 11.44 -8.70
CA LEU A 260 -4.19 10.04 -8.97
C LEU A 260 -5.69 9.74 -8.82
N LEU A 261 -6.34 10.24 -7.78
CA LEU A 261 -7.78 10.06 -7.59
C LEU A 261 -8.60 10.68 -8.72
N VAL A 262 -8.20 11.87 -9.20
CA VAL A 262 -8.81 12.49 -10.39
C VAL A 262 -8.61 11.60 -11.61
N LYS A 263 -7.38 11.11 -11.85
CA LYS A 263 -7.10 10.23 -12.99
C LYS A 263 -7.85 8.91 -12.94
N MET A 264 -8.01 8.31 -11.77
CA MET A 264 -8.83 7.10 -11.59
C MET A 264 -10.28 7.37 -11.99
N ASN A 265 -10.86 8.49 -11.51
CA ASN A 265 -12.21 8.88 -11.86
C ASN A 265 -12.36 9.09 -13.38
N GLU A 266 -11.45 9.83 -14.01
CA GLU A 266 -11.46 10.08 -15.44
C GLU A 266 -11.46 8.80 -16.28
N ILE A 267 -10.55 7.86 -15.99
CA ILE A 267 -10.42 6.63 -16.78
C ILE A 267 -11.61 5.69 -16.60
N VAL A 268 -12.20 5.62 -15.41
CA VAL A 268 -13.37 4.79 -15.16
C VAL A 268 -14.61 5.37 -15.84
N LEU A 269 -14.81 6.68 -15.76
CA LEU A 269 -15.89 7.37 -16.44
C LEU A 269 -15.77 7.23 -17.97
N ALA A 270 -14.55 7.37 -18.50
CA ALA A 270 -14.30 7.18 -19.96
C ALA A 270 -14.59 5.74 -20.42
N ALA A 271 -14.47 4.76 -19.52
CA ALA A 271 -14.84 3.37 -19.79
C ALA A 271 -16.35 3.08 -19.58
N GLY A 272 -17.15 4.09 -19.29
CA GLY A 272 -18.60 3.98 -19.04
C GLY A 272 -18.98 3.47 -17.64
N GLY A 273 -18.01 3.38 -16.72
CA GLY A 273 -18.22 2.94 -15.33
C GLY A 273 -18.45 4.09 -14.37
N LYS A 274 -18.75 3.75 -13.12
CA LYS A 274 -18.81 4.67 -11.98
C LYS A 274 -17.61 4.43 -11.07
N PHE A 275 -16.90 5.50 -10.67
CA PHE A 275 -15.82 5.44 -9.71
C PHE A 275 -16.28 5.91 -8.33
N THR A 276 -15.91 5.21 -7.29
CA THR A 276 -16.20 5.60 -5.89
C THR A 276 -14.98 5.35 -5.01
N VAL A 277 -14.60 6.36 -4.24
CA VAL A 277 -13.53 6.23 -3.23
C VAL A 277 -14.17 5.81 -1.90
N ILE A 278 -13.63 4.77 -1.27
CA ILE A 278 -13.96 4.38 0.09
C ILE A 278 -12.89 4.97 1.00
N LEU A 279 -13.24 5.97 1.80
CA LEU A 279 -12.35 6.54 2.80
C LEU A 279 -12.34 5.65 4.03
N PHE A 280 -11.15 5.20 4.43
CA PHE A 280 -11.00 4.18 5.46
C PHE A 280 -9.71 4.36 6.25
N ASP A 281 -9.76 4.25 7.58
CA ASP A 281 -8.59 4.29 8.47
C ASP A 281 -7.73 5.54 8.31
N MET A 282 -8.34 6.70 8.50
CA MET A 282 -7.73 8.02 8.35
C MET A 282 -7.73 8.80 9.66
N SER A 283 -6.76 9.71 9.81
CA SER A 283 -6.88 10.72 10.85
C SER A 283 -8.08 11.65 10.57
N PRO A 284 -8.70 12.26 11.61
CA PRO A 284 -9.82 13.17 11.41
C PRO A 284 -9.50 14.33 10.44
N GLU A 285 -8.27 14.84 10.46
CA GLU A 285 -7.80 15.89 9.58
C GLU A 285 -7.72 15.42 8.13
N GLN A 286 -7.04 14.31 7.87
CA GLN A 286 -6.94 13.75 6.52
C GLN A 286 -8.31 13.38 5.95
N ARG A 287 -9.19 12.82 6.79
CA ARG A 287 -10.56 12.49 6.41
C ARG A 287 -11.35 13.73 5.99
N HIS A 288 -11.29 14.80 6.77
CA HIS A 288 -11.90 16.07 6.42
C HIS A 288 -11.39 16.57 5.07
N ASP A 289 -10.09 16.62 4.91
CA ASP A 289 -9.42 17.13 3.72
C ASP A 289 -9.79 16.35 2.45
N TYR A 290 -9.78 15.02 2.51
CA TYR A 290 -10.13 14.19 1.35
C TYR A 290 -11.62 14.20 1.03
N ARG A 291 -12.49 14.41 2.01
CA ARG A 291 -13.92 14.65 1.77
C ARG A 291 -14.14 15.95 1.00
N GLU A 292 -13.50 17.03 1.43
CA GLU A 292 -13.60 18.34 0.74
C GLU A 292 -13.00 18.25 -0.67
N PHE A 293 -11.86 17.59 -0.80
CA PHE A 293 -11.24 17.35 -2.10
C PHE A 293 -12.18 16.56 -3.04
N ALA A 294 -12.74 15.46 -2.59
CA ALA A 294 -13.63 14.64 -3.40
C ALA A 294 -14.89 15.42 -3.83
N ARG A 295 -15.50 16.20 -2.91
CA ARG A 295 -16.65 17.06 -3.23
C ARG A 295 -16.31 18.12 -4.27
N SER A 296 -15.19 18.82 -4.12
CA SER A 296 -14.78 19.88 -5.05
C SER A 296 -14.45 19.38 -6.45
N HIS A 297 -14.09 18.09 -6.58
CA HIS A 297 -13.79 17.46 -7.87
C HIS A 297 -14.90 16.55 -8.40
N GLY A 298 -16.06 16.52 -7.73
CA GLY A 298 -17.19 15.67 -8.15
C GLY A 298 -16.88 14.19 -8.12
N ILE A 299 -15.93 13.75 -7.26
CA ILE A 299 -15.57 12.33 -7.08
C ILE A 299 -16.51 11.72 -6.03
N PRO A 300 -17.34 10.74 -6.38
CA PRO A 300 -18.14 10.02 -5.41
C PRO A 300 -17.27 9.34 -4.34
N PHE A 301 -17.71 9.46 -3.09
CA PHE A 301 -17.02 8.77 -2.00
C PHE A 301 -17.99 8.22 -0.95
N VAL A 302 -17.52 7.20 -0.24
CA VAL A 302 -18.18 6.65 0.96
C VAL A 302 -17.20 6.80 2.12
N ASP A 303 -17.71 7.34 3.20
CA ASP A 303 -16.96 7.51 4.42
C ASP A 303 -17.23 6.31 5.34
N CYS A 304 -16.29 5.36 5.35
CA CYS A 304 -16.35 4.16 6.19
C CYS A 304 -15.53 4.28 7.47
N ASP A 305 -15.17 5.50 7.87
CA ASP A 305 -14.42 5.74 9.09
C ASP A 305 -15.39 5.98 10.27
N HIS A 306 -15.87 4.89 10.83
CA HIS A 306 -16.77 4.88 11.98
C HIS A 306 -16.02 4.84 13.32
N PRO A 307 -16.63 5.31 14.43
CA PRO A 307 -16.01 5.23 15.76
C PRO A 307 -15.57 3.81 16.16
N GLU A 308 -16.27 2.79 15.68
CA GLU A 308 -15.93 1.38 15.90
C GLU A 308 -14.59 0.99 15.30
N MET A 309 -14.10 1.71 14.28
CA MET A 309 -12.81 1.46 13.61
C MET A 309 -11.61 1.55 14.55
N THR A 310 -11.73 2.29 15.65
CA THR A 310 -10.69 2.41 16.67
C THR A 310 -10.68 1.23 17.65
N ASP A 311 -11.70 0.38 17.62
CA ASP A 311 -11.79 -0.81 18.48
C ASP A 311 -10.78 -1.87 18.02
N ARG A 312 -9.79 -2.13 18.85
CA ARG A 312 -8.78 -3.16 18.61
C ARG A 312 -9.35 -4.57 18.46
N ARG A 313 -10.54 -4.84 18.98
CA ARG A 313 -11.22 -6.14 18.84
C ARG A 313 -11.66 -6.41 17.39
N LEU A 314 -11.78 -5.36 16.57
CA LEU A 314 -12.10 -5.45 15.14
C LEU A 314 -10.85 -5.63 14.26
N ARG A 315 -9.69 -5.79 14.87
CA ARG A 315 -8.42 -5.90 14.16
C ARG A 315 -7.66 -7.16 14.54
N LEU A 316 -6.92 -7.68 13.59
CA LEU A 316 -5.90 -8.70 13.81
C LEU A 316 -4.74 -8.10 14.64
N PRO A 317 -3.90 -8.93 15.25
CA PRO A 317 -2.78 -8.46 16.08
C PRO A 317 -1.81 -7.51 15.37
N ASP A 318 -1.69 -7.62 14.05
CA ASP A 318 -0.85 -6.76 13.21
C ASP A 318 -1.54 -5.48 12.72
N GLY A 319 -2.80 -5.27 13.14
CA GLY A 319 -3.60 -4.10 12.81
C GLY A 319 -4.49 -4.23 11.58
N HIS A 320 -4.41 -5.33 10.81
CA HIS A 320 -5.33 -5.56 9.68
C HIS A 320 -6.78 -5.75 10.15
N PRO A 321 -7.78 -5.40 9.32
CA PRO A 321 -9.19 -5.68 9.60
C PRO A 321 -9.42 -7.18 9.81
N ASN A 322 -10.07 -7.56 10.92
CA ASN A 322 -10.50 -8.94 11.13
C ASN A 322 -11.84 -9.23 10.42
N GLU A 323 -12.35 -10.45 10.56
CA GLU A 323 -13.62 -10.87 9.95
C GLU A 323 -14.80 -9.97 10.32
N GLU A 324 -14.90 -9.52 11.58
CA GLU A 324 -16.00 -8.67 12.02
C GLU A 324 -15.95 -7.29 11.35
N LEU A 325 -14.77 -6.69 11.24
CA LEU A 325 -14.61 -5.43 10.52
C LEU A 325 -14.90 -5.60 9.01
N ASN A 326 -14.52 -6.72 8.42
CA ASN A 326 -14.88 -7.04 7.04
C ASN A 326 -16.40 -7.19 6.86
N ARG A 327 -17.11 -7.73 7.87
CA ARG A 327 -18.57 -7.81 7.87
C ARG A 327 -19.23 -6.44 7.94
N LEU A 328 -18.68 -5.52 8.74
CA LEU A 328 -19.12 -4.13 8.78
C LEU A 328 -18.86 -3.43 7.43
N LEU A 329 -17.68 -3.60 6.84
CA LEU A 329 -17.36 -3.05 5.52
C LEU A 329 -18.34 -3.54 4.45
N ALA A 330 -18.66 -4.82 4.43
CA ALA A 330 -19.64 -5.37 3.49
C ALA A 330 -20.99 -4.65 3.61
N ARG A 331 -21.49 -4.42 4.84
CA ARG A 331 -22.74 -3.70 5.10
C ARG A 331 -22.69 -2.22 4.70
N TRP A 332 -21.55 -1.54 4.90
CA TRP A 332 -21.41 -0.12 4.55
C TRP A 332 -21.33 0.10 3.05
N ILE A 333 -20.89 -0.91 2.30
CA ILE A 333 -20.80 -0.87 0.83
C ILE A 333 -22.14 -1.32 0.19
N GLU A 334 -22.94 -2.14 0.86
CA GLU A 334 -24.18 -2.71 0.35
C GLU A 334 -25.21 -1.67 -0.16
N PRO A 335 -25.40 -0.48 0.48
CA PRO A 335 -26.35 0.53 0.02
C PRO A 335 -25.90 1.32 -1.21
N LEU A 336 -24.65 1.10 -1.68
CA LEU A 336 -24.16 1.81 -2.85
C LEU A 336 -24.89 1.32 -4.10
N PRO A 337 -25.28 2.22 -5.02
CA PRO A 337 -25.92 1.82 -6.27
C PRO A 337 -24.92 1.02 -7.10
N LEU A 338 -24.86 -0.28 -6.83
CA LEU A 338 -24.00 -1.23 -7.53
C LEU A 338 -24.41 -1.37 -9.00
N ALA A 339 -25.64 -0.95 -9.33
CA ALA A 339 -26.18 -0.91 -10.68
C ALA A 339 -27.04 0.35 -10.89
N GLY A 340 -26.53 1.26 -11.68
CA GLY A 340 -27.31 2.03 -12.65
C GLY A 340 -28.31 3.10 -12.18
N GLU A 341 -28.69 3.25 -10.93
CA GLU A 341 -29.69 4.24 -10.52
C GLU A 341 -29.06 5.44 -9.81
N GLY A 342 -29.38 6.63 -10.32
CA GLY A 342 -28.91 7.89 -9.75
C GLY A 342 -29.45 8.14 -8.35
N SER A 343 -28.55 8.36 -7.39
CA SER A 343 -28.89 9.03 -6.15
C SER A 343 -27.71 9.78 -5.56
N ASN A 344 -27.66 11.07 -5.85
CA ASN A 344 -26.73 12.02 -5.20
C ASN A 344 -27.16 12.40 -3.77
N GLU A 345 -28.18 11.80 -3.18
CA GLU A 345 -28.78 12.31 -1.94
C GLU A 345 -28.79 11.37 -0.73
N ARG A 346 -28.34 10.12 -0.83
CA ARG A 346 -28.40 9.20 0.33
C ARG A 346 -27.11 9.04 1.13
N ALA A 347 -26.00 9.59 0.69
CA ALA A 347 -24.70 9.45 1.38
C ALA A 347 -24.52 10.34 2.64
N SER A 348 -25.56 11.11 3.05
CA SER A 348 -25.45 12.03 4.19
C SER A 348 -26.21 11.60 5.46
N LYS A 349 -26.70 10.38 5.54
CA LYS A 349 -27.57 9.95 6.66
C LYS A 349 -27.04 8.75 7.49
N PHE A 350 -25.73 8.53 7.52
CA PHE A 350 -25.15 7.59 8.50
C PHE A 350 -23.93 8.18 9.19
#